data_c03832b9c9ac1b35260e79b7b2c66852
#
_entry.id   c03832b9c9ac1b35260e79b7b2c66852
#
_cell.length_a   1.000
_cell.length_b   1.000
_cell.length_c   1.000
_cell.angle_alpha   90.00
_cell.angle_beta   90.00
_cell.angle_gamma   90.00
#
_symmetry.space_group_name_H-M   'P 1'
#
loop_
_entity.id
_entity.type
_entity.pdbx_description
1 polymer ?
#
loop_
_entity_poly.entity_id
_entity_poly.type
_entity_poly.pdbx_seq_one_letter_code
_entity_poly.pdbx_strand_id
1 'polypeptide(L)'
;MSELTYSPVGATRSGSLPPGFRHLFYRMPLGSGADLYERAGSAVLSFRMHRATGARVTASSDAVPGLPLTLGFGPLHVPCEVIWTEKSKQKTGFAYGTLPGHQASGEEAFLVEHDDRDRVWFTVVAYSRPARTLMRLGGPFAVVFQHTYARLCGRALRRLCTVNA
;
A
#
# COMPACT_ATOMS: atom_id res chain seq x y z
N MET A 1 -9.73 14.72 14.54
CA MET A 1 -8.39 14.43 13.99
C MET A 1 -8.01 13.02 14.38
N SER A 2 -7.70 12.22 13.40
CA SER A 2 -7.20 10.87 13.65
C SER A 2 -5.77 10.96 14.19
N GLU A 3 -5.48 10.19 15.22
CA GLU A 3 -4.15 10.11 15.80
C GLU A 3 -3.37 8.99 15.12
N LEU A 4 -2.47 9.34 14.20
CA LEU A 4 -1.53 8.38 13.64
C LEU A 4 -0.59 7.85 14.74
N THR A 5 -0.24 6.56 14.65
CA THR A 5 0.55 5.87 15.68
C THR A 5 2.06 5.99 15.49
N TYR A 6 2.51 6.76 14.49
CA TYR A 6 3.93 6.85 14.10
C TYR A 6 4.33 8.27 13.71
N SER A 7 5.63 8.50 13.67
CA SER A 7 6.27 9.73 13.19
C SER A 7 7.67 9.37 12.66
N PRO A 8 8.16 10.01 11.59
CA PRO A 8 7.53 11.07 10.81
C PRO A 8 6.43 10.55 9.88
N VAL A 9 5.52 11.41 9.49
CA VAL A 9 4.43 11.13 8.55
C VAL A 9 4.83 11.60 7.15
N GLY A 10 4.53 10.79 6.13
CA GLY A 10 4.77 11.15 4.73
C GLY A 10 6.15 10.75 4.20
N ALA A 11 6.95 10.04 4.95
CA ALA A 11 8.30 9.65 4.52
C ALA A 11 8.31 8.70 3.31
N THR A 12 7.23 7.95 3.09
CA THR A 12 7.10 7.11 1.88
C THR A 12 7.04 7.95 0.60
N ARG A 13 6.58 9.20 0.67
CA ARG A 13 6.51 10.10 -0.47
C ARG A 13 7.88 10.69 -0.82
N SER A 14 8.66 11.07 0.20
CA SER A 14 9.98 11.67 0.01
C SER A 14 11.05 10.67 -0.41
N GLY A 15 10.82 9.38 -0.16
CA GLY A 15 11.80 8.33 -0.41
C GLY A 15 12.91 8.22 0.63
N SER A 16 12.91 9.09 1.64
CA SER A 16 13.87 9.06 2.75
C SER A 16 13.21 8.41 3.97
N LEU A 17 13.30 7.09 4.04
CA LEU A 17 12.67 6.34 5.12
C LEU A 17 13.41 6.51 6.45
N PRO A 18 12.69 6.68 7.57
CA PRO A 18 13.29 6.99 8.86
C PRO A 18 14.04 5.80 9.45
N PRO A 19 15.15 6.03 10.18
CA PRO A 19 15.82 4.98 10.94
C PRO A 19 14.94 4.48 12.09
N GLY A 20 15.23 3.28 12.60
CA GLY A 20 14.49 2.68 13.71
C GLY A 20 13.22 1.95 13.31
N PHE A 21 12.90 1.93 12.04
CA PHE A 21 11.81 1.15 11.45
C PHE A 21 12.37 0.08 10.52
N ARG A 22 11.60 -0.97 10.29
CA ARG A 22 11.86 -1.91 9.20
C ARG A 22 11.43 -1.25 7.91
N HIS A 23 12.24 -1.37 6.87
CA HIS A 23 11.97 -0.82 5.55
C HIS A 23 11.60 -1.95 4.59
N LEU A 24 10.56 -1.72 3.79
CA LEU A 24 10.14 -2.60 2.71
C LEU A 24 10.23 -1.83 1.40
N PHE A 25 10.86 -2.43 0.42
CA PHE A 25 10.80 -2.01 -0.97
C PHE A 25 10.52 -3.23 -1.83
N TYR A 26 9.45 -3.16 -2.60
CA TYR A 26 9.06 -4.21 -3.54
C TYR A 26 8.68 -3.58 -4.87
N ARG A 27 9.18 -4.13 -5.96
CA ARG A 27 8.89 -3.63 -7.30
C ARG A 27 8.74 -4.79 -8.27
N MET A 28 7.69 -4.75 -9.11
CA MET A 28 7.47 -5.75 -10.15
C MET A 28 6.97 -5.12 -11.43
N PRO A 29 7.34 -5.67 -12.61
CA PRO A 29 6.80 -5.20 -13.86
C PRO A 29 5.35 -5.64 -14.05
N LEU A 30 4.51 -4.75 -14.56
CA LEU A 30 3.13 -5.06 -14.96
C LEU A 30 3.00 -5.26 -16.46
N GLY A 31 3.81 -4.58 -17.25
CA GLY A 31 3.76 -4.56 -18.70
C GLY A 31 4.19 -3.21 -19.26
N SER A 32 3.53 -2.74 -20.30
CA SER A 32 3.83 -1.47 -20.95
C SER A 32 2.57 -0.77 -21.46
N GLY A 33 2.68 0.51 -21.70
CA GLY A 33 1.65 1.33 -22.33
C GLY A 33 0.84 2.18 -21.37
N ALA A 34 0.38 3.34 -21.88
CA ALA A 34 -0.41 4.31 -21.12
C ALA A 34 -1.74 3.73 -20.65
N ASP A 35 -2.41 2.91 -21.46
CA ASP A 35 -3.69 2.30 -21.10
C ASP A 35 -3.55 1.36 -19.88
N LEU A 36 -2.48 0.57 -19.86
CA LEU A 36 -2.18 -0.29 -18.72
C LEU A 36 -1.90 0.56 -17.48
N TYR A 37 -1.12 1.62 -17.62
CA TYR A 37 -0.82 2.53 -16.54
C TYR A 37 -2.09 3.14 -15.92
N GLU A 38 -3.01 3.64 -16.75
CA GLU A 38 -4.27 4.22 -16.28
C GLU A 38 -5.16 3.19 -15.58
N ARG A 39 -5.30 1.99 -16.14
CA ARG A 39 -6.10 0.92 -15.52
C ARG A 39 -5.52 0.46 -14.19
N ALA A 40 -4.21 0.28 -14.13
CA ALA A 40 -3.53 -0.13 -12.90
C ALA A 40 -3.63 0.96 -11.82
N GLY A 41 -3.39 2.21 -12.18
CA GLY A 41 -3.53 3.35 -11.27
C GLY A 41 -4.94 3.47 -10.69
N SER A 42 -5.96 3.33 -11.54
CA SER A 42 -7.36 3.33 -11.10
C SER A 42 -7.66 2.18 -10.13
N ALA A 43 -7.15 0.99 -10.40
CA ALA A 43 -7.35 -0.17 -9.54
C ALA A 43 -6.70 0.01 -8.16
N VAL A 44 -5.57 0.72 -8.09
CA VAL A 44 -4.90 1.05 -6.82
C VAL A 44 -5.71 2.09 -6.05
N LEU A 45 -6.05 3.22 -6.68
CA LEU A 45 -6.76 4.33 -6.01
C LEU A 45 -8.18 3.96 -5.56
N SER A 46 -8.83 3.03 -6.22
CA SER A 46 -10.19 2.54 -5.88
C SER A 46 -10.19 1.37 -4.90
N PHE A 47 -9.04 0.95 -4.39
CA PHE A 47 -8.86 -0.22 -3.53
C PHE A 47 -9.26 -1.55 -4.17
N ARG A 48 -9.53 -1.60 -5.49
CA ARG A 48 -9.84 -2.86 -6.18
C ARG A 48 -8.68 -3.84 -6.11
N MET A 49 -7.45 -3.35 -6.18
CA MET A 49 -6.26 -4.20 -5.96
C MET A 49 -6.30 -4.87 -4.60
N HIS A 50 -6.55 -4.11 -3.53
CA HIS A 50 -6.62 -4.66 -2.18
C HIS A 50 -7.75 -5.68 -2.03
N ARG A 51 -8.93 -5.37 -2.56
CA ARG A 51 -10.07 -6.31 -2.54
C ARG A 51 -9.77 -7.60 -3.31
N ALA A 52 -9.04 -7.49 -4.41
CA ALA A 52 -8.65 -8.64 -5.22
C ALA A 52 -7.66 -9.59 -4.53
N THR A 53 -7.00 -9.16 -3.45
CA THR A 53 -6.17 -10.05 -2.62
C THR A 53 -7.00 -10.93 -1.67
N GLY A 54 -8.30 -10.67 -1.56
CA GLY A 54 -9.19 -11.30 -0.57
C GLY A 54 -9.40 -10.45 0.67
N ALA A 55 -8.71 -9.31 0.80
CA ALA A 55 -8.94 -8.38 1.90
C ALA A 55 -10.33 -7.72 1.78
N ARG A 56 -11.00 -7.56 2.91
CA ARG A 56 -12.19 -6.68 2.99
C ARG A 56 -11.70 -5.27 3.18
N VAL A 57 -12.19 -4.35 2.36
CA VAL A 57 -11.85 -2.93 2.48
C VAL A 57 -13.11 -2.15 2.80
N THR A 58 -13.14 -1.51 3.96
CA THR A 58 -14.19 -0.58 4.36
C THR A 58 -13.69 0.84 4.19
N ALA A 59 -14.19 1.54 3.19
CA ALA A 59 -13.86 2.92 2.87
C ALA A 59 -15.07 3.57 2.20
N SER A 60 -15.29 4.85 2.45
CA SER A 60 -16.47 5.58 1.93
C SER A 60 -16.29 6.12 0.51
N SER A 61 -15.06 6.10 0.00
CA SER A 61 -14.72 6.61 -1.35
C SER A 61 -13.42 5.97 -1.84
N ASP A 62 -12.98 6.36 -3.03
CA ASP A 62 -11.62 6.12 -3.49
C ASP A 62 -10.61 6.86 -2.59
N ALA A 63 -9.33 6.52 -2.72
CA ALA A 63 -8.27 7.11 -1.90
C ALA A 63 -8.18 8.62 -2.06
N VAL A 64 -8.36 9.33 -0.95
CA VAL A 64 -8.11 10.77 -0.81
C VAL A 64 -7.42 11.01 0.53
N PRO A 65 -6.53 12.00 0.65
CA PRO A 65 -5.87 12.28 1.93
C PRO A 65 -6.88 12.51 3.06
N GLY A 66 -6.63 11.89 4.21
CA GLY A 66 -7.51 11.96 5.38
C GLY A 66 -8.62 10.92 5.42
N LEU A 67 -8.79 10.11 4.36
CA LEU A 67 -9.83 9.07 4.34
C LEU A 67 -9.48 7.96 5.32
N PRO A 68 -10.35 7.68 6.32
CA PRO A 68 -10.18 6.49 7.14
C PRO A 68 -10.61 5.24 6.37
N LEU A 69 -9.86 4.16 6.53
CA LEU A 69 -10.19 2.87 5.96
C LEU A 69 -9.81 1.75 6.93
N THR A 70 -10.50 0.62 6.81
CA THR A 70 -10.16 -0.58 7.55
C THR A 70 -9.96 -1.72 6.58
N LEU A 71 -8.84 -2.41 6.70
CA LEU A 71 -8.57 -3.66 5.99
C LEU A 71 -8.92 -4.84 6.91
N GLY A 72 -9.62 -5.82 6.38
CA GLY A 72 -9.98 -7.03 7.11
C GLY A 72 -9.36 -8.27 6.49
N PHE A 73 -8.67 -9.05 7.31
CA PHE A 73 -8.04 -10.32 6.94
C PHE A 73 -8.54 -11.40 7.91
N GLY A 74 -9.62 -12.12 7.54
CA GLY A 74 -10.27 -13.02 8.48
C GLY A 74 -10.76 -12.26 9.73
N PRO A 75 -10.36 -12.67 10.94
CA PRO A 75 -10.73 -11.97 12.18
C PRO A 75 -9.89 -10.70 12.43
N LEU A 76 -8.83 -10.47 11.65
CA LEU A 76 -7.93 -9.34 11.82
C LEU A 76 -8.50 -8.09 11.17
N HIS A 77 -8.53 -6.98 11.93
CA HIS A 77 -8.92 -5.66 11.45
C HIS A 77 -7.74 -4.70 11.60
N VAL A 78 -7.36 -4.05 10.52
CA VAL A 78 -6.23 -3.11 10.49
C VAL A 78 -6.73 -1.72 10.11
N PRO A 79 -6.93 -0.83 11.11
CA PRO A 79 -7.41 0.52 10.85
C PRO A 79 -6.27 1.40 10.34
N CYS A 80 -6.55 2.16 9.27
CA CYS A 80 -5.60 3.02 8.60
C CYS A 80 -6.27 4.34 8.18
N GLU A 81 -5.44 5.30 7.79
CA GLU A 81 -5.87 6.55 7.16
C GLU A 81 -5.00 6.82 5.95
N VAL A 82 -5.60 7.28 4.86
CA VAL A 82 -4.87 7.71 3.66
C VAL A 82 -4.07 8.97 4.00
N ILE A 83 -2.76 8.93 3.80
CA ILE A 83 -1.84 10.02 4.14
C ILE A 83 -1.63 10.95 2.95
N TRP A 84 -1.37 10.37 1.77
CA TRP A 84 -1.17 11.13 0.55
C TRP A 84 -1.63 10.32 -0.66
N THR A 85 -1.97 11.03 -1.71
CA THR A 85 -2.28 10.45 -3.02
C THR A 85 -1.48 11.19 -4.09
N GLU A 86 -1.21 10.50 -5.18
CA GLU A 86 -0.57 11.08 -6.35
C GLU A 86 -1.25 10.55 -7.62
N LYS A 87 -1.48 11.44 -8.57
CA LYS A 87 -1.96 11.09 -9.90
C LYS A 87 -1.30 12.02 -10.91
N SER A 88 -0.26 11.52 -11.56
CA SER A 88 0.49 12.23 -12.59
C SER A 88 0.67 11.34 -13.82
N LYS A 89 1.37 11.84 -14.84
CA LYS A 89 1.68 11.04 -16.04
C LYS A 89 2.65 9.90 -15.77
N GLN A 90 3.42 9.98 -14.70
CA GLN A 90 4.51 9.04 -14.40
C GLN A 90 4.27 8.22 -13.13
N LYS A 91 3.39 8.69 -12.24
CA LYS A 91 3.17 8.03 -10.95
C LYS A 91 1.73 8.21 -10.49
N THR A 92 1.10 7.12 -10.10
CA THR A 92 -0.26 7.11 -9.55
C THR A 92 -0.29 6.16 -8.36
N GLY A 93 -0.89 6.58 -7.26
CA GLY A 93 -1.06 5.73 -6.09
C GLY A 93 -1.37 6.50 -4.83
N PHE A 94 -1.25 5.82 -3.71
CA PHE A 94 -1.52 6.39 -2.39
C PHE A 94 -0.68 5.72 -1.31
N ALA A 95 -0.60 6.36 -0.17
CA ALA A 95 -0.08 5.74 1.04
C ALA A 95 -1.12 5.79 2.15
N TYR A 96 -1.16 4.76 2.99
CA TYR A 96 -1.89 4.81 4.24
C TYR A 96 -0.95 4.69 5.44
N GLY A 97 -1.37 5.28 6.54
CA GLY A 97 -0.69 5.17 7.83
C GLY A 97 -1.57 4.50 8.87
N THR A 98 -0.95 3.94 9.88
CA THR A 98 -1.62 3.16 10.90
C THR A 98 -2.31 4.03 11.95
N LEU A 99 -3.53 3.61 12.34
CA LEU A 99 -4.31 4.19 13.42
C LEU A 99 -4.25 3.29 14.67
N PRO A 100 -4.67 3.80 15.85
CA PRO A 100 -4.76 2.98 17.06
C PRO A 100 -5.59 1.71 16.83
N GLY A 101 -5.10 0.58 17.32
CA GLY A 101 -5.69 -0.75 17.08
C GLY A 101 -5.02 -1.56 16.00
N HIS A 102 -4.15 -0.94 15.20
CA HIS A 102 -3.32 -1.65 14.23
C HIS A 102 -2.18 -2.40 14.95
N GLN A 103 -1.81 -3.59 14.45
CA GLN A 103 -0.76 -4.43 15.03
C GLN A 103 0.64 -3.91 14.74
N ALA A 104 0.80 -3.10 13.71
CA ALA A 104 2.04 -2.41 13.38
C ALA A 104 1.86 -0.90 13.50
N SER A 105 2.97 -0.17 13.50
CA SER A 105 3.00 1.29 13.49
C SER A 105 3.90 1.74 12.35
N GLY A 106 3.35 2.46 11.39
CA GLY A 106 4.10 2.91 10.22
C GLY A 106 3.23 3.31 9.03
N GLU A 107 3.86 3.41 7.88
CA GLU A 107 3.27 3.91 6.63
C GLU A 107 3.64 3.01 5.47
N GLU A 108 2.72 2.81 4.55
CA GLU A 108 2.91 1.98 3.36
C GLU A 108 2.29 2.63 2.14
N ALA A 109 3.08 2.76 1.08
CA ALA A 109 2.68 3.34 -0.19
C ALA A 109 2.58 2.27 -1.27
N PHE A 110 1.53 2.38 -2.08
CA PHE A 110 1.25 1.53 -3.23
C PHE A 110 1.22 2.41 -4.48
N LEU A 111 2.14 2.16 -5.40
CA LEU A 111 2.37 3.04 -6.54
C LEU A 111 2.36 2.25 -7.85
N VAL A 112 1.81 2.86 -8.88
CA VAL A 112 1.99 2.46 -10.27
C VAL A 112 2.85 3.52 -10.92
N GLU A 113 3.94 3.09 -11.55
CA GLU A 113 4.90 3.99 -12.19
C GLU A 113 4.99 3.69 -13.69
N HIS A 114 5.06 4.75 -14.50
CA HIS A 114 5.19 4.69 -15.95
C HIS A 114 6.51 5.36 -16.32
N ASP A 115 7.49 4.58 -16.75
CA ASP A 115 8.83 5.10 -17.04
C ASP A 115 9.00 5.60 -18.49
N ASP A 116 10.13 6.24 -18.77
CA ASP A 116 10.42 6.83 -20.07
C ASP A 116 10.58 5.80 -21.20
N ARG A 117 10.66 4.51 -20.87
CA ARG A 117 10.70 3.39 -21.82
C ARG A 117 9.35 2.73 -22.00
N ASP A 118 8.28 3.43 -21.61
CA ASP A 118 6.89 2.96 -21.71
C ASP A 118 6.58 1.72 -20.83
N ARG A 119 7.43 1.40 -19.87
CA ARG A 119 7.23 0.28 -18.95
C ARG A 119 6.39 0.72 -17.76
N VAL A 120 5.50 -0.16 -17.33
CA VAL A 120 4.61 0.06 -16.18
C VAL A 120 5.03 -0.86 -15.04
N TRP A 121 5.25 -0.28 -13.87
CA TRP A 121 5.72 -0.95 -12.65
C TRP A 121 4.73 -0.80 -11.53
N PHE A 122 4.65 -1.83 -10.70
CA PHE A 122 4.01 -1.74 -9.38
C PHE A 122 5.09 -1.68 -8.31
N THR A 123 4.99 -0.70 -7.41
CA THR A 123 5.98 -0.48 -6.36
C THR A 123 5.29 -0.34 -5.01
N VAL A 124 5.84 -1.01 -3.99
CA VAL A 124 5.43 -0.86 -2.59
C VAL A 124 6.62 -0.34 -1.80
N VAL A 125 6.40 0.73 -1.05
CA VAL A 125 7.40 1.33 -0.15
C VAL A 125 6.77 1.44 1.22
N ALA A 126 7.43 0.91 2.24
CA ALA A 126 6.90 0.95 3.60
C ALA A 126 8.00 1.09 4.65
N TYR A 127 7.64 1.69 5.76
CA TYR A 127 8.41 1.63 6.99
C TYR A 127 7.46 1.34 8.15
N SER A 128 7.82 0.39 8.99
CA SER A 128 6.98 -0.05 10.08
C SER A 128 7.77 -0.66 11.23
N ARG A 129 7.15 -0.69 12.39
CA ARG A 129 7.64 -1.38 13.59
C ARG A 129 6.45 -2.04 14.29
N PRO A 130 6.67 -3.12 15.07
CA PRO A 130 5.59 -3.72 15.84
C PRO A 130 4.99 -2.74 16.85
N ALA A 131 3.66 -2.60 16.85
CA ALA A 131 2.94 -1.70 17.76
C ALA A 131 2.64 -2.33 19.12
N ARG A 132 2.56 -3.67 19.18
CA ARG A 132 2.18 -4.41 20.39
C ARG A 132 3.23 -5.48 20.75
N THR A 133 3.29 -5.84 22.03
CA THR A 133 4.21 -6.88 22.53
C THR A 133 4.04 -8.20 21.81
N LEU A 134 2.80 -8.58 21.46
CA LEU A 134 2.50 -9.80 20.71
C LEU A 134 3.15 -9.79 19.33
N MET A 135 3.16 -8.64 18.64
CA MET A 135 3.83 -8.50 17.33
C MET A 135 5.35 -8.48 17.47
N ARG A 136 5.89 -8.03 18.59
CA ARG A 136 7.34 -8.12 18.87
C ARG A 136 7.79 -9.57 19.00
N LEU A 137 6.97 -10.43 19.63
CA LEU A 137 7.23 -11.87 19.72
C LEU A 137 7.09 -12.59 18.38
N GLY A 138 6.19 -12.08 17.50
CA GLY A 138 5.99 -12.60 16.15
C GLY A 138 6.83 -11.91 15.06
N GLY A 139 7.89 -11.20 15.41
CA GLY A 139 8.68 -10.34 14.52
C GLY A 139 9.04 -10.92 13.14
N PRO A 140 9.63 -12.16 13.03
CA PRO A 140 9.92 -12.75 11.73
C PRO A 140 8.69 -13.01 10.88
N PHE A 141 7.58 -13.42 11.48
CA PHE A 141 6.31 -13.68 10.78
C PHE A 141 5.68 -12.38 10.25
N ALA A 142 5.79 -11.28 11.00
CA ALA A 142 5.31 -9.98 10.55
C ALA A 142 6.04 -9.48 9.30
N VAL A 143 7.36 -9.68 9.24
CA VAL A 143 8.18 -9.33 8.06
C VAL A 143 7.76 -10.18 6.86
N VAL A 144 7.63 -11.50 7.04
CA VAL A 144 7.19 -12.42 5.97
C VAL A 144 5.80 -12.04 5.48
N PHE A 145 4.88 -11.69 6.38
CA PHE A 145 3.53 -11.26 6.03
C PHE A 145 3.55 -10.01 5.15
N GLN A 146 4.32 -8.98 5.51
CA GLN A 146 4.41 -7.74 4.72
C GLN A 146 4.95 -8.00 3.32
N HIS A 147 6.03 -8.76 3.18
CA HIS A 147 6.58 -9.13 1.88
C HIS A 147 5.60 -9.97 1.05
N THR A 148 4.95 -10.92 1.69
CA THR A 148 3.95 -11.78 1.04
C THR A 148 2.76 -10.95 0.57
N TYR A 149 2.29 -10.02 1.39
CA TYR A 149 1.16 -9.16 1.05
C TYR A 149 1.49 -8.23 -0.12
N ALA A 150 2.69 -7.64 -0.15
CA ALA A 150 3.14 -6.83 -1.28
C ALA A 150 3.12 -7.64 -2.60
N ARG A 151 3.58 -8.89 -2.56
CA ARG A 151 3.54 -9.79 -3.72
C ARG A 151 2.11 -10.16 -4.12
N LEU A 152 1.24 -10.41 -3.16
CA LEU A 152 -0.17 -10.68 -3.42
C LEU A 152 -0.87 -9.48 -4.09
N CYS A 153 -0.59 -8.26 -3.63
CA CYS A 153 -1.07 -7.04 -4.25
C CYS A 153 -0.62 -6.93 -5.70
N GLY A 154 0.67 -7.17 -5.96
CA GLY A 154 1.22 -7.14 -7.31
C GLY A 154 0.57 -8.17 -8.25
N ARG A 155 0.39 -9.39 -7.78
CA ARG A 155 -0.29 -10.46 -8.54
C ARG A 155 -1.76 -10.12 -8.80
N ALA A 156 -2.46 -9.62 -7.78
CA ALA A 156 -3.85 -9.20 -7.90
C ALA A 156 -4.00 -8.08 -8.93
N LEU A 157 -3.13 -7.08 -8.88
CA LEU A 157 -3.11 -5.97 -9.81
C LEU A 157 -2.87 -6.44 -11.25
N ARG A 158 -1.89 -7.33 -11.44
CA ARG A 158 -1.62 -7.92 -12.76
C ARG A 158 -2.84 -8.64 -13.32
N ARG A 159 -3.53 -9.44 -12.50
CA ARG A 159 -4.75 -10.14 -12.93
C ARG A 159 -5.85 -9.18 -13.33
N LEU A 160 -6.10 -8.14 -12.53
CA LEU A 160 -7.10 -7.12 -12.84
C LEU A 160 -6.83 -6.42 -14.17
N CYS A 161 -5.56 -6.20 -14.50
CA CYS A 161 -5.16 -5.52 -15.73
C CYS A 161 -5.19 -6.44 -16.96
N THR A 162 -5.00 -7.76 -16.80
CA THR A 162 -5.01 -8.72 -17.92
C THR A 162 -6.40 -9.19 -18.31
N VAL A 163 -7.34 -9.29 -17.38
CA VAL A 163 -8.73 -9.73 -17.63
C VAL A 163 -9.51 -8.73 -18.50
N ASN A 164 -9.10 -7.47 -18.52
CA ASN A 164 -9.74 -6.38 -19.27
C ASN A 164 -8.97 -6.01 -20.56
N ALA A 165 -8.09 -6.87 -21.00
CA ALA A 165 -7.36 -6.67 -22.25
C ALA A 165 -8.15 -7.20 -23.45
#